data_d73dad58601ddf7d6a8090a7c7b012c3
#
_entry.id   d73dad58601ddf7d6a8090a7c7b012c3
#
_cell.length_a   1.000
_cell.length_b   1.000
_cell.length_c   1.000
_cell.angle_alpha   90.00
_cell.angle_beta   90.00
_cell.angle_gamma   90.00
#
_symmetry.space_group_name_H-M   'P 1'
#
loop_
_entity.id
_entity.type
_entity.pdbx_description
1 polymer ?
#
loop_
_entity_poly.entity_id
_entity_poly.type
_entity_poly.pdbx_seq_one_letter_code
_entity_poly.pdbx_strand_id
1 'polypeptide(L)'
;MILSTSETILSIKDLHASVEDQEILHGVNLSVKEGEIHAIMGRNGSGKSTLSKVIAGHPSYTVLSGSIQFKGKNILELEPEERARIGIFLGFQYPVEIPGVSNLEFLRVATNSRRKELLKSELDTFQFEDLVKDRLKIVEMNPAFLERSVNEGFSGGEKKRNEILQMALLEPVISILDETDSGLDIDALRIVASGIN
;
A
#
# COMPACT_ATOMS: atom_id res chain seq x y z
N MET A 1 -33.35 -7.01 -11.87
CA MET A 1 -32.29 -6.05 -11.52
C MET A 1 -31.68 -6.52 -10.20
N ILE A 2 -30.60 -7.31 -10.28
CA ILE A 2 -29.92 -7.84 -9.09
C ILE A 2 -29.02 -6.70 -8.62
N LEU A 3 -29.37 -6.05 -7.52
CA LEU A 3 -28.47 -5.13 -6.83
C LEU A 3 -27.30 -5.99 -6.33
N SER A 4 -26.16 -5.89 -6.99
CA SER A 4 -24.89 -6.40 -6.48
C SER A 4 -24.64 -5.67 -5.16
N THR A 5 -24.85 -6.35 -4.05
CA THR A 5 -24.38 -5.86 -2.74
C THR A 5 -22.85 -5.96 -2.77
N SER A 6 -22.17 -4.83 -3.01
CA SER A 6 -20.71 -4.79 -2.97
C SER A 6 -20.25 -5.30 -1.62
N GLU A 7 -19.32 -6.27 -1.64
CA GLU A 7 -18.81 -6.92 -0.43
C GLU A 7 -17.98 -5.93 0.40
N THR A 8 -18.13 -5.97 1.74
CA THR A 8 -17.28 -5.17 2.63
C THR A 8 -15.86 -5.76 2.66
N ILE A 9 -14.90 -4.99 2.16
CA ILE A 9 -13.49 -5.39 2.10
C ILE A 9 -12.79 -5.12 3.44
N LEU A 10 -13.01 -3.93 4.01
CA LEU A 10 -12.41 -3.52 5.28
C LEU A 10 -13.50 -3.07 6.25
N SER A 11 -13.50 -3.62 7.46
CA SER A 11 -14.41 -3.20 8.54
C SER A 11 -13.60 -2.95 9.81
N ILE A 12 -13.69 -1.74 10.32
CA ILE A 12 -13.06 -1.29 11.57
C ILE A 12 -14.18 -0.92 12.54
N LYS A 13 -14.12 -1.43 13.77
CA LYS A 13 -15.12 -1.17 14.80
C LYS A 13 -14.44 -0.80 16.09
N ASP A 14 -14.82 0.36 16.61
CA ASP A 14 -14.41 0.90 17.91
C ASP A 14 -12.90 0.77 18.15
N LEU A 15 -12.11 1.15 17.15
CA LEU A 15 -10.65 0.95 17.15
C LEU A 15 -9.98 2.01 18.02
N HIS A 16 -9.29 1.55 19.03
CA HIS A 16 -8.40 2.33 19.89
C HIS A 16 -6.97 1.88 19.68
N ALA A 17 -6.06 2.82 19.45
CA ALA A 17 -4.65 2.49 19.26
C ALA A 17 -3.73 3.59 19.80
N SER A 18 -2.55 3.17 20.27
CA SER A 18 -1.51 4.04 20.81
C SER A 18 -0.21 3.93 20.01
N VAL A 19 0.59 4.97 20.11
CA VAL A 19 2.02 4.96 19.77
C VAL A 19 2.77 5.29 21.05
N GLU A 20 3.78 4.50 21.38
CA GLU A 20 4.38 4.53 22.71
C GLU A 20 3.29 4.39 23.78
N ASP A 21 3.19 5.29 24.74
CA ASP A 21 2.16 5.27 25.79
C ASP A 21 0.99 6.25 25.54
N GLN A 22 0.97 6.88 24.34
CA GLN A 22 -0.06 7.86 24.01
C GLN A 22 -1.12 7.27 23.09
N GLU A 23 -2.36 7.23 23.56
CA GLU A 23 -3.52 6.88 22.72
C GLU A 23 -3.78 7.98 21.68
N ILE A 24 -3.90 7.57 20.42
CA ILE A 24 -4.11 8.47 19.27
C ILE A 24 -5.45 8.19 18.58
N LEU A 25 -5.84 6.92 18.48
CA LEU A 25 -7.14 6.56 17.91
C LEU A 25 -8.12 6.26 19.05
N HIS A 26 -9.25 6.93 19.04
CA HIS A 26 -10.25 6.92 20.11
C HIS A 26 -11.61 6.42 19.58
N GLY A 27 -11.74 5.11 19.32
CA GLY A 27 -12.99 4.49 18.90
C GLY A 27 -13.34 4.72 17.42
N VAL A 28 -12.36 4.54 16.54
CA VAL A 28 -12.55 4.74 15.08
C VAL A 28 -13.43 3.64 14.49
N ASN A 29 -14.42 4.07 13.70
CA ASN A 29 -15.30 3.18 12.94
C ASN A 29 -15.21 3.52 11.46
N LEU A 30 -14.95 2.50 10.59
CA LEU A 30 -14.84 2.65 9.15
C LEU A 30 -15.30 1.36 8.47
N SER A 31 -16.05 1.49 7.38
CA SER A 31 -16.42 0.37 6.52
C SER A 31 -16.17 0.76 5.07
N VAL A 32 -15.38 -0.03 4.37
CA VAL A 32 -15.03 0.17 2.95
C VAL A 32 -15.49 -1.05 2.16
N LYS A 33 -16.24 -0.81 1.10
CA LYS A 33 -16.72 -1.86 0.20
C LYS A 33 -15.87 -1.91 -1.07
N GLU A 34 -16.01 -2.98 -1.81
CA GLU A 34 -15.36 -3.14 -3.11
C GLU A 34 -15.72 -2.00 -4.08
N GLY A 35 -14.70 -1.41 -4.71
CA GLY A 35 -14.85 -0.30 -5.65
C GLY A 35 -15.14 1.05 -5.01
N GLU A 36 -15.16 1.17 -3.67
CA GLU A 36 -15.32 2.47 -3.00
C GLU A 36 -13.97 3.18 -2.83
N ILE A 37 -14.01 4.50 -2.96
CA ILE A 37 -12.90 5.40 -2.62
C ILE A 37 -13.32 6.23 -1.41
N HIS A 38 -12.54 6.12 -0.33
CA HIS A 38 -12.76 6.85 0.91
C HIS A 38 -11.65 7.89 1.13
N ALA A 39 -12.00 9.16 1.19
CA ALA A 39 -11.07 10.22 1.57
C ALA A 39 -11.16 10.49 3.08
N ILE A 40 -10.09 10.18 3.81
CA ILE A 40 -9.97 10.46 5.24
C ILE A 40 -9.43 11.87 5.42
N MET A 41 -10.27 12.77 5.89
CA MET A 41 -9.94 14.18 6.09
C MET A 41 -9.86 14.54 7.58
N GLY A 42 -9.00 15.49 7.90
CA GLY A 42 -8.83 15.98 9.28
C GLY A 42 -7.60 16.85 9.43
N ARG A 43 -7.50 17.55 10.56
CA ARG A 43 -6.36 18.42 10.91
C ARG A 43 -5.08 17.58 11.04
N ASN A 44 -3.91 18.24 10.92
CA ASN A 44 -2.65 17.59 11.24
C ASN A 44 -2.66 17.12 12.70
N GLY A 45 -2.15 15.91 12.95
CA GLY A 45 -2.18 15.28 14.26
C GLY A 45 -3.51 14.61 14.64
N SER A 46 -4.52 14.54 13.75
CA SER A 46 -5.81 13.89 14.06
C SER A 46 -5.79 12.35 13.96
N GLY A 47 -4.63 11.73 13.72
CA GLY A 47 -4.51 10.27 13.66
C GLY A 47 -4.67 9.63 12.27
N LYS A 48 -4.75 10.40 11.18
CA LYS A 48 -4.90 9.84 9.81
C LYS A 48 -3.78 8.85 9.47
N SER A 49 -2.53 9.27 9.58
CA SER A 49 -1.37 8.40 9.32
C SER A 49 -1.23 7.28 10.36
N THR A 50 -1.70 7.50 11.58
CA THR A 50 -1.79 6.44 12.61
C THR A 50 -2.74 5.35 12.16
N LEU A 51 -3.93 5.72 11.68
CA LEU A 51 -4.91 4.75 11.17
C LEU A 51 -4.34 3.91 10.02
N SER A 52 -3.69 4.56 9.05
CA SER A 52 -3.04 3.89 7.92
C SER A 52 -2.00 2.87 8.39
N LYS A 53 -1.13 3.25 9.31
CA LYS A 53 -0.06 2.41 9.85
C LYS A 53 -0.61 1.27 10.73
N VAL A 54 -1.64 1.51 11.52
CA VAL A 54 -2.31 0.47 12.31
C VAL A 54 -2.97 -0.58 11.40
N ILE A 55 -3.64 -0.18 10.33
CA ILE A 55 -4.21 -1.13 9.36
C ILE A 55 -3.11 -1.95 8.69
N ALA A 56 -1.98 -1.34 8.36
CA ALA A 56 -0.83 -2.03 7.77
C ALA A 56 -0.04 -2.91 8.77
N GLY A 57 -0.33 -2.82 10.08
CA GLY A 57 0.35 -3.62 11.12
C GLY A 57 1.71 -3.08 11.53
N HIS A 58 1.95 -1.77 11.40
CA HIS A 58 3.26 -1.21 11.74
C HIS A 58 3.59 -1.42 13.22
N PRO A 59 4.78 -1.99 13.56
CA PRO A 59 5.12 -2.49 14.91
C PRO A 59 5.21 -1.41 15.99
N SER A 60 5.34 -0.14 15.62
CA SER A 60 5.36 0.96 16.59
C SER A 60 3.99 1.33 17.16
N TYR A 61 2.93 0.71 16.69
CA TYR A 61 1.56 1.00 17.11
C TYR A 61 0.94 -0.20 17.82
N THR A 62 0.30 0.06 18.95
CA THR A 62 -0.39 -0.97 19.73
C THR A 62 -1.89 -0.76 19.65
N VAL A 63 -2.63 -1.77 19.24
CA VAL A 63 -4.09 -1.77 19.31
C VAL A 63 -4.51 -2.06 20.75
N LEU A 64 -5.24 -1.13 21.36
CA LEU A 64 -5.70 -1.22 22.73
C LEU A 64 -7.04 -1.95 22.83
N SER A 65 -7.95 -1.67 21.90
CA SER A 65 -9.26 -2.33 21.80
C SER A 65 -9.86 -2.14 20.41
N GLY A 66 -11.00 -2.79 20.17
CA GLY A 66 -11.70 -2.77 18.89
C GLY A 66 -11.32 -3.91 17.97
N SER A 67 -11.68 -3.80 16.69
CA SER A 67 -11.40 -4.85 15.71
C SER A 67 -11.12 -4.27 14.33
N ILE A 68 -10.26 -4.98 13.57
CA ILE A 68 -10.03 -4.75 12.16
C ILE A 68 -10.27 -6.06 11.42
N GLN A 69 -11.24 -6.06 10.51
CA GLN A 69 -11.54 -7.21 9.66
C GLN A 69 -11.27 -6.87 8.20
N PHE A 70 -10.55 -7.73 7.52
CA PHE A 70 -10.29 -7.67 6.10
C PHE A 70 -10.91 -8.88 5.42
N LYS A 71 -11.86 -8.69 4.49
CA LYS A 71 -12.66 -9.77 3.88
C LYS A 71 -13.23 -10.73 4.93
N GLY A 72 -13.78 -10.17 6.01
CA GLY A 72 -14.40 -10.93 7.11
C GLY A 72 -13.43 -11.65 8.06
N LYS A 73 -12.11 -11.56 7.84
CA LYS A 73 -11.08 -12.16 8.70
C LYS A 73 -10.44 -11.09 9.60
N ASN A 74 -10.28 -11.40 10.88
CA ASN A 74 -9.51 -10.54 11.79
C ASN A 74 -8.04 -10.51 11.35
N ILE A 75 -7.45 -9.30 11.28
CA ILE A 75 -6.07 -9.10 10.86
C ILE A 75 -5.17 -8.57 11.97
N LEU A 76 -5.66 -8.41 13.19
CA LEU A 76 -4.88 -7.80 14.28
C LEU A 76 -3.64 -8.60 14.65
N GLU A 77 -3.71 -9.92 14.53
CA GLU A 77 -2.59 -10.83 14.86
C GLU A 77 -1.67 -11.13 13.67
N LEU A 78 -1.99 -10.57 12.48
CA LEU A 78 -1.16 -10.76 11.30
C LEU A 78 0.00 -9.74 11.30
N GLU A 79 1.18 -10.24 10.98
CA GLU A 79 2.36 -9.41 10.78
C GLU A 79 2.22 -8.53 9.51
N PRO A 80 2.97 -7.40 9.41
CA PRO A 80 2.87 -6.49 8.26
C PRO A 80 3.02 -7.17 6.90
N GLU A 81 3.96 -8.11 6.77
CA GLU A 81 4.19 -8.86 5.54
C GLU A 81 3.05 -9.82 5.22
N GLU A 82 2.36 -10.35 6.21
CA GLU A 82 1.18 -11.19 6.00
C GLU A 82 0.01 -10.34 5.49
N ARG A 83 -0.19 -9.15 6.07
CA ARG A 83 -1.19 -8.17 5.60
C ARG A 83 -0.91 -7.72 4.17
N ALA A 84 0.34 -7.49 3.82
CA ALA A 84 0.75 -7.18 2.45
C ALA A 84 0.44 -8.35 1.50
N ARG A 85 0.77 -9.59 1.88
CA ARG A 85 0.49 -10.79 1.07
C ARG A 85 -0.99 -11.02 0.82
N ILE A 86 -1.87 -10.76 1.78
CA ILE A 86 -3.33 -10.88 1.55
C ILE A 86 -3.91 -9.71 0.75
N GLY A 87 -3.14 -8.65 0.49
CA GLY A 87 -3.49 -7.57 -0.44
C GLY A 87 -3.82 -6.23 0.18
N ILE A 88 -3.27 -5.93 1.34
CA ILE A 88 -3.28 -4.59 1.92
C ILE A 88 -2.00 -3.89 1.49
N PHE A 89 -2.12 -2.78 0.77
CA PHE A 89 -1.00 -1.94 0.35
C PHE A 89 -1.01 -0.63 1.12
N LEU A 90 0.15 -0.22 1.64
CA LEU A 90 0.35 1.09 2.24
C LEU A 90 1.34 1.90 1.41
N GLY A 91 0.87 2.99 0.82
CA GLY A 91 1.72 4.02 0.24
C GLY A 91 2.23 4.95 1.33
N PHE A 92 3.55 5.06 1.46
CA PHE A 92 4.17 5.86 2.51
C PHE A 92 4.27 7.33 2.13
N GLN A 93 4.10 8.21 3.09
CA GLN A 93 4.38 9.64 2.92
C GLN A 93 5.84 9.85 2.43
N TYR A 94 6.78 9.13 3.02
CA TYR A 94 8.20 9.11 2.64
C TYR A 94 8.65 7.68 2.33
N PRO A 95 8.72 7.28 1.05
CA PRO A 95 9.18 5.94 0.68
C PRO A 95 10.62 5.69 1.14
N VAL A 96 10.83 4.53 1.76
CA VAL A 96 12.12 4.14 2.36
C VAL A 96 13.13 3.77 1.28
N GLU A 97 14.40 4.08 1.50
CA GLU A 97 15.52 3.63 0.70
C GLU A 97 16.03 2.29 1.24
N ILE A 98 16.37 1.37 0.33
CA ILE A 98 16.99 0.08 0.69
C ILE A 98 18.29 -0.08 -0.09
N PRO A 99 19.41 0.45 0.46
CA PRO A 99 20.70 0.38 -0.21
C PRO A 99 21.15 -1.06 -0.46
N GLY A 100 21.74 -1.30 -1.63
CA GLY A 100 22.27 -2.60 -2.00
C GLY A 100 21.24 -3.65 -2.44
N VAL A 101 19.95 -3.33 -2.42
CA VAL A 101 18.89 -4.20 -2.96
C VAL A 101 18.39 -3.63 -4.27
N SER A 102 18.59 -4.32 -5.39
CA SER A 102 18.12 -3.86 -6.70
C SER A 102 16.60 -3.74 -6.72
N ASN A 103 16.09 -2.66 -7.33
CA ASN A 103 14.67 -2.41 -7.43
C ASN A 103 13.96 -3.54 -8.20
N LEU A 104 14.58 -4.07 -9.26
CA LEU A 104 14.05 -5.20 -10.03
C LEU A 104 13.84 -6.43 -9.15
N GLU A 105 14.86 -6.82 -8.38
CA GLU A 105 14.79 -8.01 -7.53
C GLU A 105 13.81 -7.84 -6.38
N PHE A 106 13.79 -6.66 -5.76
CA PHE A 106 12.80 -6.32 -4.73
C PHE A 106 11.36 -6.49 -5.27
N LEU A 107 11.09 -5.89 -6.44
CA LEU A 107 9.77 -5.95 -7.07
C LEU A 107 9.39 -7.39 -7.46
N ARG A 108 10.35 -8.18 -7.97
CA ARG A 108 10.13 -9.58 -8.35
C ARG A 108 9.78 -10.45 -7.13
N VAL A 109 10.55 -10.32 -6.06
CA VAL A 109 10.32 -11.09 -4.82
C VAL A 109 8.98 -10.72 -4.20
N ALA A 110 8.65 -9.43 -4.12
CA ALA A 110 7.38 -8.95 -3.58
C ALA A 110 6.19 -9.46 -4.42
N THR A 111 6.28 -9.37 -5.75
CA THR A 111 5.25 -9.86 -6.68
C THR A 111 5.06 -11.36 -6.54
N ASN A 112 6.13 -12.14 -6.49
CA ASN A 112 6.04 -13.59 -6.35
C ASN A 112 5.50 -14.01 -4.98
N SER A 113 5.84 -13.31 -3.91
CA SER A 113 5.26 -13.52 -2.58
C SER A 113 3.74 -13.33 -2.60
N ARG A 114 3.25 -12.26 -3.27
CA ARG A 114 1.81 -12.01 -3.46
C ARG A 114 1.15 -13.08 -4.33
N ARG A 115 1.80 -13.50 -5.42
CA ARG A 115 1.30 -14.56 -6.32
C ARG A 115 1.14 -15.90 -5.60
N LYS A 116 2.10 -16.24 -4.75
CA LYS A 116 2.05 -17.45 -3.91
C LYS A 116 0.84 -17.45 -2.98
N GLU A 117 0.54 -16.32 -2.34
CA GLU A 117 -0.67 -16.17 -1.51
C GLU A 117 -1.96 -16.38 -2.33
N LEU A 118 -1.96 -15.95 -3.59
CA LEU A 118 -3.07 -16.15 -4.53
C LEU A 118 -3.09 -17.53 -5.20
N LEU A 119 -2.25 -18.47 -4.77
CA LEU A 119 -2.08 -19.80 -5.36
C LEU A 119 -1.73 -19.76 -6.86
N LYS A 120 -1.05 -18.70 -7.32
CA LYS A 120 -0.53 -18.55 -8.68
C LYS A 120 0.93 -19.01 -8.73
N SER A 121 1.37 -19.52 -9.88
CA SER A 121 2.78 -19.86 -10.12
C SER A 121 3.67 -18.64 -10.00
N GLU A 122 4.88 -18.82 -9.46
CA GLU A 122 5.90 -17.77 -9.46
C GLU A 122 6.32 -17.43 -10.90
N LEU A 123 6.67 -16.17 -11.12
CA LEU A 123 7.26 -15.70 -12.36
C LEU A 123 8.76 -15.91 -12.29
N ASP A 124 9.35 -16.50 -13.34
CA ASP A 124 10.79 -16.48 -13.54
C ASP A 124 11.27 -15.06 -13.90
N THR A 125 12.60 -14.89 -14.01
CA THR A 125 13.18 -13.57 -14.28
C THR A 125 12.70 -12.97 -15.60
N PHE A 126 12.60 -13.76 -16.67
CA PHE A 126 12.19 -13.25 -17.99
C PHE A 126 10.70 -12.86 -18.00
N GLN A 127 9.85 -13.71 -17.44
CA GLN A 127 8.42 -13.42 -17.31
C GLN A 127 8.18 -12.16 -16.48
N PHE A 128 8.95 -11.97 -15.41
CA PHE A 128 8.84 -10.79 -14.57
C PHE A 128 9.35 -9.53 -15.29
N GLU A 129 10.47 -9.61 -16.02
CA GLU A 129 10.96 -8.49 -16.82
C GLU A 129 9.95 -8.01 -17.86
N ASP A 130 9.24 -8.92 -18.52
CA ASP A 130 8.22 -8.55 -19.48
C ASP A 130 7.03 -7.88 -18.78
N LEU A 131 6.58 -8.40 -17.64
CA LEU A 131 5.53 -7.78 -16.84
C LEU A 131 5.91 -6.37 -16.37
N VAL A 132 7.11 -6.19 -15.82
CA VAL A 132 7.53 -4.89 -15.27
C VAL A 132 7.70 -3.84 -16.36
N LYS A 133 8.19 -4.23 -17.58
CA LYS A 133 8.30 -3.32 -18.73
C LYS A 133 6.95 -2.70 -19.10
N ASP A 134 5.88 -3.46 -19.06
CA ASP A 134 4.54 -2.92 -19.35
C ASP A 134 4.05 -1.99 -18.23
N ARG A 135 4.32 -2.31 -16.98
CA ARG A 135 3.94 -1.47 -15.83
C ARG A 135 4.75 -0.17 -15.76
N LEU A 136 6.03 -0.19 -16.17
CA LEU A 136 6.85 1.03 -16.27
C LEU A 136 6.25 2.09 -17.18
N LYS A 137 5.56 1.70 -18.26
CA LYS A 137 4.89 2.61 -19.18
C LYS A 137 3.77 3.41 -18.48
N ILE A 138 3.06 2.78 -17.52
CA ILE A 138 1.97 3.43 -16.78
C ILE A 138 2.51 4.56 -15.90
N VAL A 139 3.67 4.35 -15.28
CA VAL A 139 4.27 5.32 -14.36
C VAL A 139 5.31 6.23 -15.04
N GLU A 140 5.48 6.12 -16.37
CA GLU A 140 6.46 6.89 -17.14
C GLU A 140 7.85 6.88 -16.52
N MET A 141 8.31 5.71 -16.08
CA MET A 141 9.58 5.54 -15.38
C MET A 141 10.63 4.93 -16.32
N ASN A 142 11.84 5.48 -16.28
CA ASN A 142 12.95 4.96 -17.07
C ASN A 142 13.34 3.55 -16.57
N PRO A 143 13.47 2.54 -17.45
CA PRO A 143 13.90 1.19 -17.06
C PRO A 143 15.23 1.13 -16.29
N ALA A 144 16.13 2.09 -16.47
CA ALA A 144 17.39 2.15 -15.73
C ALA A 144 17.21 2.24 -14.19
N PHE A 145 16.03 2.66 -13.71
CA PHE A 145 15.73 2.65 -12.28
C PHE A 145 15.57 1.23 -11.69
N LEU A 146 15.33 0.23 -12.52
CA LEU A 146 15.24 -1.16 -12.07
C LEU A 146 16.57 -1.70 -11.58
N GLU A 147 17.69 -1.25 -12.18
CA GLU A 147 19.05 -1.69 -11.84
C GLU A 147 19.59 -0.99 -10.57
N ARG A 148 18.97 0.10 -10.14
CA ARG A 148 19.39 0.86 -8.97
C ARG A 148 18.82 0.24 -7.70
N SER A 149 19.45 0.53 -6.57
CA SER A 149 18.89 0.19 -5.25
C SER A 149 17.53 0.86 -5.04
N VAL A 150 16.64 0.18 -4.32
CA VAL A 150 15.28 0.67 -4.05
C VAL A 150 15.31 2.07 -3.49
N ASN A 151 14.77 3.03 -4.25
CA ASN A 151 14.63 4.44 -3.89
C ASN A 151 15.93 5.21 -3.60
N GLU A 152 17.11 4.57 -3.66
CA GLU A 152 18.39 5.20 -3.34
C GLU A 152 18.73 6.28 -4.37
N GLY A 153 18.83 7.54 -3.87
CA GLY A 153 19.12 8.71 -4.69
C GLY A 153 18.01 9.04 -5.72
N PHE A 154 16.79 8.53 -5.53
CA PHE A 154 15.63 8.94 -6.32
C PHE A 154 15.14 10.30 -5.83
N SER A 155 14.69 11.15 -6.74
CA SER A 155 13.94 12.35 -6.39
C SER A 155 12.59 11.99 -5.75
N GLY A 156 11.93 12.94 -5.10
CA GLY A 156 10.61 12.71 -4.50
C GLY A 156 9.59 12.18 -5.50
N GLY A 157 9.54 12.74 -6.71
CA GLY A 157 8.67 12.27 -7.78
C GLY A 157 8.99 10.86 -8.26
N GLU A 158 10.28 10.52 -8.40
CA GLU A 158 10.70 9.16 -8.78
C GLU A 158 10.37 8.13 -7.71
N LYS A 159 10.54 8.46 -6.41
CA LYS A 159 10.12 7.59 -5.31
C LYS A 159 8.62 7.31 -5.36
N LYS A 160 7.80 8.31 -5.62
CA LYS A 160 6.35 8.15 -5.73
C LYS A 160 5.95 7.33 -6.96
N ARG A 161 6.59 7.57 -8.12
CA ARG A 161 6.37 6.72 -9.31
C ARG A 161 6.75 5.26 -9.04
N ASN A 162 7.84 5.02 -8.31
CA ASN A 162 8.25 3.67 -7.90
C ASN A 162 7.23 3.02 -6.96
N GLU A 163 6.61 3.79 -6.08
CA GLU A 163 5.54 3.32 -5.19
C GLU A 163 4.27 2.95 -5.98
N ILE A 164 3.87 3.75 -6.98
CA ILE A 164 2.78 3.39 -7.88
C ILE A 164 3.12 2.17 -8.75
N LEU A 165 4.39 2.03 -9.18
CA LEU A 165 4.85 0.82 -9.86
C LEU A 165 4.69 -0.42 -8.97
N GLN A 166 5.05 -0.32 -7.68
CA GLN A 166 4.82 -1.40 -6.71
C GLN A 166 3.33 -1.75 -6.63
N MET A 167 2.46 -0.75 -6.49
CA MET A 167 1.02 -0.95 -6.44
C MET A 167 0.48 -1.64 -7.70
N ALA A 168 0.93 -1.21 -8.90
CA ALA A 168 0.53 -1.79 -10.17
C ALA A 168 1.00 -3.23 -10.39
N LEU A 169 2.11 -3.64 -9.77
CA LEU A 169 2.65 -5.00 -9.83
C LEU A 169 2.01 -5.93 -8.79
N LEU A 170 1.75 -5.43 -7.59
CA LEU A 170 1.20 -6.21 -6.48
C LEU A 170 -0.30 -6.43 -6.61
N GLU A 171 -1.00 -5.62 -7.38
CA GLU A 171 -2.46 -5.69 -7.58
C GLU A 171 -3.20 -5.86 -6.24
N PRO A 172 -3.07 -4.89 -5.31
CA PRO A 172 -3.65 -5.01 -3.98
C PRO A 172 -5.19 -5.02 -4.04
N VAL A 173 -5.80 -5.59 -3.01
CA VAL A 173 -7.26 -5.55 -2.82
C VAL A 173 -7.71 -4.21 -2.27
N ILE A 174 -6.88 -3.61 -1.39
CA ILE A 174 -7.07 -2.25 -0.87
C ILE A 174 -5.74 -1.52 -0.86
N SER A 175 -5.76 -0.27 -1.31
CA SER A 175 -4.62 0.64 -1.24
C SER A 175 -4.92 1.76 -0.26
N ILE A 176 -4.05 1.94 0.70
CA ILE A 176 -4.09 3.01 1.69
C ILE A 176 -2.98 3.98 1.31
N LEU A 177 -3.34 5.20 0.91
CA LEU A 177 -2.41 6.19 0.40
C LEU A 177 -2.33 7.35 1.39
N ASP A 178 -1.18 7.53 2.04
CA ASP A 178 -0.95 8.56 3.05
C ASP A 178 -0.16 9.71 2.43
N GLU A 179 -0.84 10.83 2.12
CA GLU A 179 -0.25 12.05 1.53
C GLU A 179 0.64 11.78 0.30
N THR A 180 0.21 10.90 -0.60
CA THR A 180 0.97 10.51 -1.79
C THR A 180 1.16 11.65 -2.80
N ASP A 181 0.41 12.74 -2.66
CA ASP A 181 0.46 13.97 -3.45
C ASP A 181 1.43 15.01 -2.88
N SER A 182 1.91 14.82 -1.66
CA SER A 182 2.78 15.79 -0.98
C SER A 182 4.14 15.93 -1.68
N GLY A 183 4.48 17.18 -2.06
CA GLY A 183 5.79 17.51 -2.65
C GLY A 183 5.97 17.06 -4.10
N LEU A 184 4.91 16.69 -4.81
CA LEU A 184 4.95 16.35 -6.23
C LEU A 184 4.71 17.58 -7.11
N ASP A 185 5.38 17.60 -8.28
CA ASP A 185 5.03 18.49 -9.38
C ASP A 185 3.73 18.03 -10.09
N ILE A 186 3.19 18.88 -10.97
CA ILE A 186 1.92 18.64 -11.66
C ILE A 186 1.98 17.36 -12.53
N ASP A 187 3.12 17.05 -13.13
CA ASP A 187 3.25 15.89 -14.02
C ASP A 187 3.31 14.60 -13.21
N ALA A 188 4.06 14.58 -12.10
CA ALA A 188 4.05 13.45 -11.17
C ALA A 188 2.67 13.22 -10.54
N LEU A 189 1.93 14.29 -10.20
CA LEU A 189 0.55 14.19 -9.71
C LEU A 189 -0.40 13.53 -10.73
N ARG A 190 -0.27 13.87 -12.02
CA ARG A 190 -1.08 13.25 -13.08
C ARG A 190 -0.80 11.75 -13.21
N ILE A 191 0.47 11.37 -13.16
CA ILE A 191 0.89 9.94 -13.24
C ILE A 191 0.34 9.17 -12.05
N VAL A 192 0.49 9.70 -10.84
CA VAL A 192 -0.06 9.10 -9.61
C VAL A 192 -1.59 8.97 -9.72
N ALA A 193 -2.29 10.02 -10.13
CA ALA A 193 -3.75 9.99 -10.29
C ALA A 193 -4.21 8.97 -11.34
N SER A 194 -3.49 8.83 -12.47
CA SER A 194 -3.82 7.81 -13.49
C SER A 194 -3.47 6.40 -13.07
N GLY A 195 -2.48 6.21 -12.20
CA GLY A 195 -2.12 4.89 -11.65
C GLY A 195 -3.04 4.39 -10.54
N ILE A 196 -3.83 5.30 -9.93
CA ILE A 196 -4.82 4.97 -8.90
C ILE A 196 -6.17 4.58 -9.53
N ASN A 197 -6.51 5.10 -10.72
CA ASN A 197 -7.75 4.84 -11.45
C ASN A 197 -7.58 3.64 -12.41
#